data_451e4f9bf485f0e4e8c6716d60c72e25
#
_entry.id   451e4f9bf485f0e4e8c6716d60c72e25
#
_cell.length_a   1.000
_cell.length_b   1.000
_cell.length_c   1.000
_cell.angle_alpha   90.00
_cell.angle_beta   90.00
_cell.angle_gamma   90.00
#
_symmetry.space_group_name_H-M   'P 1'
#
loop_
_entity.id
_entity.type
_entity.pdbx_description
1 polymer ?
#
loop_
_entity_poly.entity_id
_entity_poly.type
_entity_poly.pdbx_seq_one_letter_code
_entity_poly.pdbx_strand_id
1 'polypeptide(L)'
;MGQKEDIEKTENKIIVIRDKQVILDRDVAELYGVETKRINEALKNNPDKFPDGYVITLNIKEKDELVENFDRFKTLKHSTVEPHAFTEKGLYMLATILKSPLATEVTIAIIETFSKVREVSRAIAKVNDDAEKGIMPKEEEQGKIQNLMGEVLADNLPLKMRKMAFSLNLGFLKVSVETTRGKD
;
A
#
# COMPACT_ATOMS: atom_id res chain seq x y z
N MET A 1 -17.28 15.55 4.30
CA MET A 1 -16.83 15.25 5.65
C MET A 1 -16.20 13.84 5.78
N GLY A 2 -16.75 12.79 5.17
CA GLY A 2 -16.24 11.42 5.32
C GLY A 2 -14.80 11.14 4.83
N GLN A 3 -14.36 11.76 3.74
CA GLN A 3 -13.05 11.46 3.13
C GLN A 3 -11.84 11.89 4.00
N LYS A 4 -11.95 12.98 4.74
CA LYS A 4 -10.87 13.50 5.60
C LYS A 4 -10.71 12.67 6.87
N GLU A 5 -11.83 12.23 7.45
CA GLU A 5 -11.87 11.33 8.61
C GLU A 5 -11.32 9.93 8.31
N ASP A 6 -11.59 9.41 7.10
CA ASP A 6 -11.10 8.10 6.68
C ASP A 6 -9.58 8.08 6.44
N ILE A 7 -9.00 9.19 5.99
CA ILE A 7 -7.55 9.34 5.80
C ILE A 7 -6.83 9.40 7.16
N GLU A 8 -7.31 10.22 8.09
CA GLU A 8 -6.73 10.32 9.45
C GLU A 8 -6.82 8.98 10.21
N LYS A 9 -7.95 8.28 10.08
CA LYS A 9 -8.12 6.95 10.70
C LYS A 9 -7.12 5.91 10.19
N THR A 10 -6.71 5.98 8.93
CA THR A 10 -5.77 5.01 8.35
C THR A 10 -4.32 5.34 8.69
N GLU A 11 -3.96 6.62 8.72
CA GLU A 11 -2.61 7.07 9.11
C GLU A 11 -2.27 6.65 10.54
N ASN A 12 -3.25 6.74 11.44
CA ASN A 12 -3.10 6.32 12.83
C ASN A 12 -2.98 4.80 13.01
N LYS A 13 -3.17 3.99 11.96
CA LYS A 13 -3.08 2.52 12.01
C LYS A 13 -1.71 1.98 11.60
N ILE A 14 -0.91 2.78 10.87
CA ILE A 14 0.43 2.39 10.48
C ILE A 14 1.36 2.53 11.68
N ILE A 15 2.09 1.47 11.97
CA ILE A 15 3.12 1.42 13.01
C ILE A 15 4.43 0.93 12.39
N VAL A 16 5.54 1.12 13.10
CA VAL A 16 6.86 0.63 12.67
C VAL A 16 7.28 -0.53 13.56
N ILE A 17 7.52 -1.70 12.95
CA ILE A 17 8.03 -2.90 13.62
C ILE A 17 9.22 -3.41 12.80
N ARG A 18 10.38 -3.61 13.45
CA ARG A 18 11.62 -4.06 12.79
C ARG A 18 11.95 -3.21 11.55
N ASP A 19 11.87 -1.89 11.69
CA ASP A 19 12.12 -0.90 10.63
C ASP A 19 11.20 -1.01 9.39
N LYS A 20 10.06 -1.70 9.52
CA LYS A 20 9.05 -1.81 8.47
C LYS A 20 7.75 -1.16 8.89
N GLN A 21 7.15 -0.41 7.97
CA GLN A 21 5.78 0.08 8.12
C GLN A 21 4.82 -1.09 7.98
N VAL A 22 3.96 -1.26 8.98
CA VAL A 22 3.01 -2.36 9.03
C VAL A 22 1.67 -1.92 9.63
N ILE A 23 0.64 -2.72 9.41
CA ILE A 23 -0.68 -2.58 10.03
C ILE A 23 -1.01 -3.92 10.73
N LEU A 24 -1.51 -3.86 11.96
CA LEU A 24 -1.90 -5.07 12.69
C LEU A 24 -3.17 -5.71 12.13
N ASP A 25 -3.30 -7.03 12.28
CA ASP A 25 -4.41 -7.85 11.80
C ASP A 25 -5.80 -7.31 12.16
N ARG A 26 -5.97 -6.79 13.38
CA ARG A 26 -7.22 -6.16 13.82
C ARG A 26 -7.55 -4.88 13.04
N ASP A 27 -6.53 -4.06 12.78
CA ASP A 27 -6.67 -2.82 12.03
C ASP A 27 -6.86 -3.10 10.53
N VAL A 28 -6.23 -4.17 10.03
CA VAL A 28 -6.45 -4.69 8.66
C VAL A 28 -7.88 -5.21 8.51
N ALA A 29 -8.41 -5.90 9.51
CA ALA A 29 -9.79 -6.38 9.52
C ALA A 29 -10.78 -5.22 9.38
N GLU A 30 -10.58 -4.14 10.15
CA GLU A 30 -11.38 -2.93 10.03
C GLU A 30 -11.22 -2.27 8.64
N LEU A 31 -9.99 -2.23 8.11
CA LEU A 31 -9.69 -1.68 6.78
C LEU A 31 -10.47 -2.41 5.68
N TYR A 32 -10.55 -3.74 5.74
CA TYR A 32 -11.23 -4.54 4.72
C TYR A 32 -12.71 -4.82 5.04
N GLY A 33 -13.21 -4.32 6.17
CA GLY A 33 -14.60 -4.53 6.60
C GLY A 33 -14.92 -5.99 6.91
N VAL A 34 -13.97 -6.71 7.52
CA VAL A 34 -14.11 -8.12 7.91
C VAL A 34 -13.73 -8.32 9.39
N GLU A 35 -14.02 -9.47 9.94
CA GLU A 35 -13.58 -9.84 11.28
C GLU A 35 -12.08 -10.21 11.29
N THR A 36 -11.36 -9.91 12.39
CA THR A 36 -9.94 -10.29 12.58
C THR A 36 -9.72 -11.80 12.39
N LYS A 37 -10.70 -12.61 12.79
CA LYS A 37 -10.68 -14.05 12.55
C LYS A 37 -10.50 -14.40 11.07
N ARG A 38 -11.15 -13.66 10.18
CA ARG A 38 -11.03 -13.87 8.71
C ARG A 38 -9.64 -13.55 8.19
N ILE A 39 -8.97 -12.53 8.74
CA ILE A 39 -7.58 -12.21 8.41
C ILE A 39 -6.67 -13.38 8.79
N ASN A 40 -6.81 -13.87 10.02
CA ASN A 40 -5.99 -14.97 10.52
C ASN A 40 -6.27 -16.31 9.81
N GLU A 41 -7.52 -16.58 9.44
CA GLU A 41 -7.89 -17.72 8.60
C GLU A 41 -7.28 -17.60 7.19
N ALA A 42 -7.31 -16.42 6.59
CA ALA A 42 -6.72 -16.18 5.27
C ALA A 42 -5.21 -16.46 5.28
N LEU A 43 -4.51 -15.98 6.32
CA LEU A 43 -3.08 -16.24 6.51
C LEU A 43 -2.80 -17.74 6.69
N LYS A 44 -3.52 -18.39 7.62
CA LYS A 44 -3.34 -19.79 7.95
C LYS A 44 -3.62 -20.72 6.78
N ASN A 45 -4.63 -20.42 5.98
CA ASN A 45 -5.09 -21.28 4.88
C ASN A 45 -4.31 -21.04 3.57
N ASN A 46 -3.49 -20.00 3.51
CA ASN A 46 -2.73 -19.64 2.31
C ASN A 46 -1.26 -19.30 2.65
N PRO A 47 -0.52 -20.15 3.36
CA PRO A 47 0.84 -19.84 3.81
C PRO A 47 1.78 -19.51 2.64
N ASP A 48 1.63 -20.20 1.51
CA ASP A 48 2.47 -20.02 0.33
C ASP A 48 2.29 -18.65 -0.36
N LYS A 49 1.20 -17.94 -0.04
CA LYS A 49 0.94 -16.58 -0.56
C LYS A 49 1.61 -15.49 0.27
N PHE A 50 2.17 -15.81 1.43
CA PHE A 50 2.82 -14.84 2.33
C PHE A 50 4.30 -15.18 2.54
N PRO A 51 5.13 -14.99 1.50
CA PRO A 51 6.57 -15.19 1.65
C PRO A 51 7.17 -14.18 2.63
N ASP A 52 8.43 -14.38 2.98
CA ASP A 52 9.16 -13.50 3.89
C ASP A 52 9.02 -12.02 3.53
N GLY A 53 8.73 -11.22 4.53
CA GLY A 53 8.54 -9.78 4.36
C GLY A 53 7.11 -9.33 4.03
N TYR A 54 6.14 -10.23 3.93
CA TYR A 54 4.72 -9.91 3.78
C TYR A 54 4.02 -9.76 5.13
N VAL A 55 4.35 -10.63 6.08
CA VAL A 55 3.76 -10.65 7.41
C VAL A 55 4.85 -10.81 8.46
N ILE A 56 4.69 -10.15 9.59
CA ILE A 56 5.52 -10.28 10.78
C ILE A 56 4.61 -10.82 11.89
N THR A 57 4.91 -11.98 12.43
CA THR A 57 4.31 -12.43 13.68
C THR A 57 5.06 -11.78 14.84
N LEU A 58 4.33 -11.07 15.68
CA LEU A 58 4.91 -10.39 16.82
C LEU A 58 5.23 -11.38 17.93
N ASN A 59 6.41 -11.24 18.51
CA ASN A 59 6.75 -11.96 19.74
C ASN A 59 6.12 -11.26 20.96
N ILE A 60 6.22 -11.90 22.13
CA ILE A 60 5.64 -11.40 23.39
C ILE A 60 6.16 -10.01 23.73
N LYS A 61 7.46 -9.77 23.58
CA LYS A 61 8.10 -8.49 23.89
C LYS A 61 7.57 -7.37 23.00
N GLU A 62 7.49 -7.60 21.70
CA GLU A 62 6.98 -6.62 20.74
C GLU A 62 5.48 -6.32 20.99
N LYS A 63 4.71 -7.34 21.37
CA LYS A 63 3.31 -7.16 21.77
C LYS A 63 3.20 -6.30 23.01
N ASP A 64 4.00 -6.56 24.04
CA ASP A 64 4.00 -5.81 25.28
C ASP A 64 4.40 -4.35 25.05
N GLU A 65 5.43 -4.08 24.25
CA GLU A 65 5.83 -2.74 23.84
C GLU A 65 4.70 -1.98 23.11
N LEU A 66 3.92 -2.66 22.28
CA LEU A 66 2.76 -2.04 21.64
C LEU A 66 1.66 -1.69 22.65
N VAL A 67 1.40 -2.56 23.61
CA VAL A 67 0.39 -2.34 24.66
C VAL A 67 0.80 -1.18 25.57
N GLU A 68 2.09 -1.03 25.84
CA GLU A 68 2.61 0.08 26.67
C GLU A 68 2.57 1.42 25.93
N ASN A 69 2.93 1.44 24.65
CA ASN A 69 3.08 2.69 23.90
C ASN A 69 1.80 3.19 23.23
N PHE A 70 0.79 2.34 23.05
CA PHE A 70 -0.43 2.70 22.32
C PHE A 70 -1.69 2.26 23.06
N ASP A 71 -2.47 3.21 23.53
CA ASP A 71 -3.74 2.97 24.23
C ASP A 71 -4.72 2.06 23.46
N ARG A 72 -4.74 2.19 22.15
CA ARG A 72 -5.62 1.41 21.27
C ARG A 72 -5.30 -0.09 21.27
N PHE A 73 -4.09 -0.48 21.71
CA PHE A 73 -3.67 -1.88 21.77
C PHE A 73 -3.77 -2.50 23.16
N LYS A 74 -4.28 -1.80 24.17
CA LYS A 74 -4.45 -2.32 25.53
C LYS A 74 -5.24 -3.63 25.61
N THR A 75 -6.18 -3.82 24.68
CA THR A 75 -6.95 -5.06 24.59
C THR A 75 -6.12 -6.28 24.19
N LEU A 76 -4.97 -6.09 23.52
CA LEU A 76 -4.06 -7.18 23.16
C LEU A 76 -3.39 -7.81 24.38
N LYS A 77 -3.32 -7.12 25.53
CA LYS A 77 -2.75 -7.63 26.78
C LYS A 77 -3.37 -8.98 27.19
N HIS A 78 -4.64 -9.16 26.92
CA HIS A 78 -5.39 -10.35 27.31
C HIS A 78 -5.56 -11.35 26.16
N SER A 79 -5.02 -11.08 24.97
CA SER A 79 -5.08 -11.99 23.83
C SER A 79 -4.06 -13.12 24.01
N THR A 80 -4.52 -14.34 23.83
CA THR A 80 -3.66 -15.53 23.78
C THR A 80 -3.12 -15.78 22.37
N VAL A 81 -3.63 -15.07 21.37
CA VAL A 81 -3.20 -15.18 19.98
C VAL A 81 -2.07 -14.18 19.72
N GLU A 82 -1.01 -14.63 19.08
CA GLU A 82 0.08 -13.76 18.61
C GLU A 82 -0.46 -12.82 17.53
N PRO A 83 -0.30 -11.49 17.66
CA PRO A 83 -0.73 -10.56 16.64
C PRO A 83 0.12 -10.70 15.37
N HIS A 84 -0.52 -10.56 14.23
CA HIS A 84 0.17 -10.47 12.94
C HIS A 84 0.19 -9.04 12.43
N ALA A 85 1.34 -8.61 11.94
CA ALA A 85 1.55 -7.30 11.35
C ALA A 85 1.81 -7.46 9.84
N PHE A 86 1.00 -6.80 9.04
CA PHE A 86 1.04 -6.90 7.58
C PHE A 86 1.79 -5.71 6.99
N THR A 87 2.80 -5.99 6.18
CA THR A 87 3.42 -4.97 5.33
C THR A 87 2.48 -4.59 4.20
N GLU A 88 2.81 -3.55 3.44
CA GLU A 88 2.07 -3.16 2.24
C GLU A 88 1.83 -4.34 1.29
N LYS A 89 2.87 -5.15 1.03
CA LYS A 89 2.75 -6.37 0.20
C LYS A 89 1.79 -7.39 0.79
N GLY A 90 1.80 -7.55 2.11
CA GLY A 90 0.88 -8.42 2.84
C GLY A 90 -0.56 -7.95 2.72
N LEU A 91 -0.81 -6.64 2.79
CA LEU A 91 -2.15 -6.07 2.59
C LEU A 91 -2.68 -6.35 1.17
N TYR A 92 -1.86 -6.12 0.15
CA TYR A 92 -2.25 -6.41 -1.23
C TYR A 92 -2.54 -7.89 -1.45
N MET A 93 -1.73 -8.76 -0.86
CA MET A 93 -1.98 -10.20 -0.94
C MET A 93 -3.29 -10.59 -0.26
N LEU A 94 -3.59 -10.06 0.92
CA LEU A 94 -4.88 -10.27 1.61
C LEU A 94 -6.05 -9.84 0.74
N ALA A 95 -5.96 -8.70 0.04
CA ALA A 95 -7.01 -8.23 -0.85
C ALA A 95 -7.38 -9.26 -1.92
N THR A 96 -6.42 -10.02 -2.42
CA THR A 96 -6.66 -11.08 -3.42
C THR A 96 -7.34 -12.34 -2.85
N ILE A 97 -7.37 -12.48 -1.52
CA ILE A 97 -7.89 -13.67 -0.84
C ILE A 97 -9.26 -13.39 -0.21
N LEU A 98 -9.42 -12.20 0.35
CA LEU A 98 -10.64 -11.81 1.07
C LEU A 98 -11.81 -11.59 0.11
N LYS A 99 -12.99 -12.02 0.56
CA LYS A 99 -14.26 -11.87 -0.16
C LYS A 99 -15.08 -10.74 0.45
N SER A 100 -14.59 -9.51 0.35
CA SER A 100 -15.35 -8.33 0.75
C SER A 100 -15.37 -7.31 -0.39
N PRO A 101 -16.39 -6.43 -0.46
CA PRO A 101 -16.44 -5.39 -1.48
C PRO A 101 -15.17 -4.54 -1.51
N LEU A 102 -14.68 -4.12 -0.35
CA LEU A 102 -13.48 -3.30 -0.24
C LEU A 102 -12.22 -4.05 -0.67
N ALA A 103 -12.09 -5.35 -0.34
CA ALA A 103 -10.98 -6.16 -0.82
C ALA A 103 -11.00 -6.31 -2.36
N THR A 104 -12.18 -6.42 -2.95
CA THR A 104 -12.36 -6.45 -4.40
C THR A 104 -11.94 -5.13 -5.04
N GLU A 105 -12.36 -3.99 -4.49
CA GLU A 105 -11.94 -2.65 -4.95
C GLU A 105 -10.43 -2.48 -4.89
N VAL A 106 -9.81 -2.87 -3.77
CA VAL A 106 -8.35 -2.83 -3.60
C VAL A 106 -7.65 -3.72 -4.63
N THR A 107 -8.15 -4.93 -4.88
CA THR A 107 -7.57 -5.85 -5.87
C THR A 107 -7.64 -5.26 -7.28
N ILE A 108 -8.77 -4.70 -7.66
CA ILE A 108 -8.95 -4.03 -8.96
C ILE A 108 -7.97 -2.85 -9.08
N ALA A 109 -7.90 -2.00 -8.05
CA ALA A 109 -6.99 -0.85 -8.04
C ALA A 109 -5.52 -1.26 -8.18
N ILE A 110 -5.10 -2.36 -7.56
CA ILE A 110 -3.75 -2.93 -7.72
C ILE A 110 -3.51 -3.34 -9.17
N ILE A 111 -4.44 -4.08 -9.77
CA ILE A 111 -4.32 -4.56 -11.16
C ILE A 111 -4.22 -3.38 -12.13
N GLU A 112 -5.09 -2.38 -11.97
CA GLU A 112 -5.10 -1.16 -12.80
C GLU A 112 -3.78 -0.38 -12.65
N THR A 113 -3.30 -0.21 -11.41
CA THR A 113 -2.02 0.45 -11.13
C THR A 113 -0.86 -0.26 -11.81
N PHE A 114 -0.75 -1.58 -11.69
CA PHE A 114 0.29 -2.35 -12.37
C PHE A 114 0.20 -2.26 -13.89
N SER A 115 -1.00 -2.26 -14.45
CA SER A 115 -1.21 -2.08 -15.89
C SER A 115 -0.67 -0.73 -16.36
N LYS A 116 -1.00 0.34 -15.65
CA LYS A 116 -0.51 1.70 -15.94
C LYS A 116 0.99 1.85 -15.75
N VAL A 117 1.57 1.30 -14.68
CA VAL A 117 3.04 1.28 -14.46
C VAL A 117 3.75 0.61 -15.61
N ARG A 118 3.21 -0.50 -16.13
CA ARG A 118 3.78 -1.19 -17.29
C ARG A 118 3.70 -0.34 -18.57
N GLU A 119 2.61 0.39 -18.74
CA GLU A 119 2.46 1.32 -19.88
C GLU A 119 3.47 2.47 -19.81
N VAL A 120 3.65 3.08 -18.64
CA VAL A 120 4.68 4.09 -18.38
C VAL A 120 6.07 3.54 -18.70
N SER A 121 6.39 2.35 -18.18
CA SER A 121 7.70 1.72 -18.39
C SER A 121 8.00 1.50 -19.89
N ARG A 122 7.00 1.06 -20.67
CA ARG A 122 7.13 0.89 -22.11
C ARG A 122 7.33 2.21 -22.84
N ALA A 123 6.59 3.25 -22.44
CA ALA A 123 6.73 4.58 -23.04
C ALA A 123 8.12 5.17 -22.77
N ILE A 124 8.64 5.03 -21.55
CA ILE A 124 10.00 5.46 -21.20
C ILE A 124 11.06 4.66 -21.97
N ALA A 125 10.91 3.33 -22.05
CA ALA A 125 11.86 2.49 -22.79
C ALA A 125 11.94 2.89 -24.26
N LYS A 126 10.79 3.19 -24.89
CA LYS A 126 10.74 3.70 -26.26
C LYS A 126 11.50 5.01 -26.43
N VAL A 127 11.25 6.00 -25.54
CA VAL A 127 11.94 7.29 -25.59
C VAL A 127 13.46 7.13 -25.42
N ASN A 128 13.91 6.22 -24.56
CA ASN A 128 15.34 5.94 -24.40
C ASN A 128 15.95 5.31 -25.65
N ASP A 129 15.29 4.31 -26.26
CA ASP A 129 15.75 3.67 -27.50
C ASP A 129 15.83 4.68 -28.66
N ASP A 130 14.85 5.57 -28.77
CA ASP A 130 14.84 6.64 -29.75
C ASP A 130 15.98 7.65 -29.50
N ALA A 131 16.24 8.02 -28.24
CA ALA A 131 17.33 8.91 -27.86
C ALA A 131 18.72 8.32 -28.17
N GLU A 132 18.93 7.01 -27.96
CA GLU A 132 20.18 6.32 -28.35
C GLU A 132 20.40 6.36 -29.87
N LYS A 133 19.33 6.45 -30.66
CA LYS A 133 19.38 6.62 -32.12
C LYS A 133 19.48 8.09 -32.58
N GLY A 134 19.61 9.03 -31.61
CA GLY A 134 19.67 10.47 -31.90
C GLY A 134 18.32 11.10 -32.24
N ILE A 135 17.21 10.39 -31.97
CA ILE A 135 15.86 10.89 -32.20
C ILE A 135 15.39 11.56 -30.92
N MET A 136 15.10 12.86 -31.00
CA MET A 136 14.56 13.60 -29.85
C MET A 136 13.09 13.25 -29.61
N PRO A 137 12.67 13.01 -28.34
CA PRO A 137 11.29 12.70 -28.02
C PRO A 137 10.38 13.89 -28.36
N LYS A 138 9.24 13.62 -28.98
CA LYS A 138 8.23 14.63 -29.28
C LYS A 138 7.54 15.12 -28.02
N GLU A 139 7.10 16.36 -27.98
CA GLU A 139 6.34 16.94 -26.85
C GLU A 139 5.11 16.09 -26.50
N GLU A 140 4.45 15.51 -27.50
CA GLU A 140 3.30 14.63 -27.32
C GLU A 140 3.66 13.34 -26.54
N GLU A 141 4.82 12.74 -26.81
CA GLU A 141 5.30 11.55 -26.10
C GLU A 141 5.68 11.87 -24.66
N GLN A 142 6.31 13.03 -24.43
CA GLN A 142 6.60 13.51 -23.07
C GLN A 142 5.32 13.81 -22.29
N GLY A 143 4.36 14.48 -22.91
CA GLY A 143 3.05 14.74 -22.32
C GLY A 143 2.28 13.48 -21.96
N LYS A 144 2.33 12.46 -22.85
CA LYS A 144 1.72 11.15 -22.57
C LYS A 144 2.35 10.48 -21.34
N ILE A 145 3.68 10.48 -21.24
CA ILE A 145 4.37 9.90 -20.08
C ILE A 145 4.00 10.66 -18.81
N GLN A 146 3.98 11.99 -18.82
CA GLN A 146 3.60 12.80 -17.68
C GLN A 146 2.15 12.52 -17.23
N ASN A 147 1.22 12.43 -18.17
CA ASN A 147 -0.18 12.12 -17.85
C ASN A 147 -0.32 10.73 -17.24
N LEU A 148 0.29 9.70 -17.83
CA LEU A 148 0.28 8.34 -17.30
C LEU A 148 0.92 8.25 -15.91
N MET A 149 2.02 8.97 -15.68
CA MET A 149 2.63 9.06 -14.35
C MET A 149 1.70 9.77 -13.35
N GLY A 150 1.06 10.86 -13.77
CA GLY A 150 0.05 11.54 -12.97
C GLY A 150 -1.09 10.60 -12.55
N GLU A 151 -1.60 9.79 -13.46
CA GLU A 151 -2.64 8.80 -13.17
C GLU A 151 -2.17 7.69 -12.23
N VAL A 152 -0.94 7.19 -12.36
CA VAL A 152 -0.36 6.19 -11.45
C VAL A 152 -0.23 6.76 -10.03
N LEU A 153 0.18 8.02 -9.92
CA LEU A 153 0.44 8.67 -8.63
C LEU A 153 -0.83 9.25 -7.98
N ALA A 154 -1.82 9.66 -8.79
CA ALA A 154 -2.94 10.43 -8.25
C ALA A 154 -4.10 9.61 -7.68
N ASP A 155 -4.57 8.52 -8.34
CA ASP A 155 -5.96 8.12 -8.08
C ASP A 155 -6.32 6.63 -8.00
N ASN A 156 -5.41 5.70 -8.18
CA ASN A 156 -5.79 4.30 -8.36
C ASN A 156 -5.83 3.44 -7.09
N LEU A 157 -5.39 3.94 -5.96
CA LEU A 157 -5.54 3.25 -4.68
C LEU A 157 -6.69 3.88 -3.89
N PRO A 158 -7.53 3.08 -3.22
CA PRO A 158 -8.52 3.61 -2.28
C PRO A 158 -7.86 4.62 -1.35
N LEU A 159 -8.54 5.74 -1.10
CA LEU A 159 -8.05 6.86 -0.27
C LEU A 159 -7.37 6.41 1.04
N LYS A 160 -7.80 5.27 1.57
CA LYS A 160 -7.24 4.64 2.77
C LYS A 160 -5.81 4.11 2.59
N MET A 161 -5.34 3.91 1.35
CA MET A 161 -3.99 3.40 1.02
C MET A 161 -3.08 4.41 0.33
N ARG A 162 -3.58 5.60 -0.03
CA ARG A 162 -2.83 6.64 -0.76
C ARG A 162 -1.54 7.13 -0.09
N LYS A 163 -1.36 6.90 1.20
CA LYS A 163 -0.17 7.35 1.95
C LYS A 163 0.89 6.28 2.15
N MET A 164 0.69 5.07 1.64
CA MET A 164 1.81 4.16 1.47
C MET A 164 2.63 4.66 0.27
N ALA A 165 3.56 5.56 0.55
CA ALA A 165 4.33 6.28 -0.44
C ALA A 165 5.11 5.32 -1.33
N PHE A 166 4.71 5.21 -2.60
CA PHE A 166 5.54 4.65 -3.64
C PHE A 166 6.67 5.63 -3.96
N SER A 167 7.85 5.38 -3.53
CA SER A 167 9.03 6.00 -4.10
C SER A 167 9.51 5.16 -5.28
N LEU A 168 9.01 5.47 -6.47
CA LEU A 168 9.57 4.92 -7.71
C LEU A 168 10.89 5.66 -8.02
N ASN A 169 12.00 4.98 -7.82
CA ASN A 169 13.30 5.48 -8.21
C ASN A 169 13.59 5.06 -9.66
N LEU A 170 13.23 5.91 -10.61
CA LEU A 170 13.42 5.71 -12.04
C LEU A 170 14.81 6.21 -12.49
N GLY A 171 15.87 5.79 -11.83
CA GLY A 171 17.26 5.98 -12.25
C GLY A 171 17.71 7.41 -12.62
N PHE A 172 17.14 8.02 -13.62
CA PHE A 172 17.44 9.37 -14.11
C PHE A 172 16.27 10.37 -14.01
N LEU A 173 15.07 9.93 -13.65
CA LEU A 173 13.90 10.78 -13.42
C LEU A 173 13.59 10.83 -11.92
N LYS A 174 14.00 11.90 -11.29
CA LYS A 174 13.56 12.25 -9.93
C LYS A 174 12.21 12.98 -10.07
N VAL A 175 11.10 12.27 -9.88
CA VAL A 175 9.78 12.90 -9.81
C VAL A 175 9.46 13.16 -8.34
N SER A 176 9.57 14.42 -7.93
CA SER A 176 9.04 14.89 -6.66
C SER A 176 7.63 15.43 -6.91
N VAL A 177 6.62 14.74 -6.39
CA VAL A 177 5.25 15.25 -6.37
C VAL A 177 5.06 16.01 -5.06
N GLU A 178 5.18 17.33 -5.09
CA GLU A 178 4.70 18.19 -4.02
C GLU A 178 3.19 18.40 -4.18
N THR A 179 2.41 17.80 -3.29
CA THR A 179 0.99 18.13 -3.15
C THR A 179 0.88 19.45 -2.40
N THR A 180 0.82 20.56 -3.14
CA THR A 180 0.48 21.87 -2.57
C THR A 180 -0.99 21.84 -2.16
N ARG A 181 -1.27 21.88 -0.85
CA ARG A 181 -2.59 22.18 -0.31
C ARG A 181 -2.92 23.63 -0.66
N GLY A 182 -3.88 23.84 -1.53
CA GLY A 182 -4.59 25.12 -1.58
C GLY A 182 -5.28 25.36 -0.23
N LYS A 183 -4.90 26.45 0.44
CA LYS A 183 -5.71 27.04 1.51
C LYS A 183 -6.88 27.74 0.82
N ASP A 184 -8.10 27.32 1.11
CA ASP A 184 -9.30 28.14 1.17
C ASP A 184 -10.16 27.65 2.33
#